data_5c3b75c0d29ded996bb1e02e99caea48
#
_entry.id   5c3b75c0d29ded996bb1e02e99caea48
#
_cell.length_a   1.000
_cell.length_b   1.000
_cell.length_c   1.000
_cell.angle_alpha   90.00
_cell.angle_beta   90.00
_cell.angle_gamma   90.00
#
_symmetry.space_group_name_H-M   'P 1'
#
loop_
_entity.id
_entity.type
_entity.pdbx_description
1 polymer ?
#
loop_
_entity_poly.entity_id
_entity_poly.type
_entity_poly.pdbx_seq_one_letter_code
_entity_poly.pdbx_strand_id
1 'polypeptide(L)'
;MIVFHGSNQHVEYPDVKHSLRNLDFGSGFYVTTVKEQAEKWAKRRADLLTGRPIINSYELGLDKTDFNVKDFGEDLDSWIDFVCNCREGKKDYLQFDIIIGKVANDKVFRVVDMYHQGIWDKERAIKEIRVYPNYDQIAFISQRSIDELLEFVSAEELTP
;
A
#
# COMPACT_ATOMS: atom_id res chain seq x y z
N MET A 1 2.43 15.80 -7.10
CA MET A 1 3.28 14.60 -6.92
C MET A 1 2.62 13.43 -7.63
N ILE A 2 3.37 12.76 -8.50
CA ILE A 2 2.83 11.61 -9.23
C ILE A 2 2.97 10.35 -8.39
N VAL A 3 1.88 9.60 -8.30
CA VAL A 3 1.82 8.30 -7.62
C VAL A 3 1.30 7.24 -8.58
N PHE A 4 1.57 5.97 -8.28
CA PHE A 4 1.34 4.85 -9.18
C PHE A 4 0.53 3.74 -8.52
N HIS A 5 -0.36 3.14 -9.28
CA HIS A 5 -1.11 1.95 -8.88
C HIS A 5 -0.94 0.86 -9.93
N GLY A 6 -0.39 -0.28 -9.53
CA GLY A 6 -0.23 -1.44 -10.39
C GLY A 6 -1.48 -2.31 -10.38
N SER A 7 -1.99 -2.62 -11.57
CA SER A 7 -3.21 -3.41 -11.73
C SER A 7 -3.16 -4.24 -13.02
N ASN A 8 -4.19 -5.02 -13.26
CA ASN A 8 -4.46 -5.66 -14.54
C ASN A 8 -5.56 -4.92 -15.32
N GLN A 9 -5.94 -3.71 -14.86
CA GLN A 9 -7.01 -2.91 -15.44
C GLN A 9 -6.63 -1.44 -15.47
N HIS A 10 -7.25 -0.68 -16.38
CA HIS A 10 -7.29 0.78 -16.32
C HIS A 10 -8.20 1.19 -15.17
N VAL A 11 -7.68 1.99 -14.24
CA VAL A 11 -8.42 2.43 -13.05
C VAL A 11 -8.49 3.96 -13.06
N GLU A 12 -9.36 4.50 -13.91
CA GLU A 12 -9.57 5.95 -14.01
C GLU A 12 -10.30 6.51 -12.81
N TYR A 13 -11.24 5.75 -12.25
CA TYR A 13 -12.04 6.14 -11.09
C TYR A 13 -11.84 5.14 -9.95
N PRO A 14 -10.76 5.32 -9.15
CA PRO A 14 -10.48 4.37 -8.08
C PRO A 14 -11.53 4.36 -6.98
N ASP A 15 -11.73 3.20 -6.39
CA ASP A 15 -12.75 2.92 -5.38
C ASP A 15 -12.08 2.23 -4.19
N VAL A 16 -12.46 2.61 -2.96
CA VAL A 16 -11.91 2.01 -1.73
C VAL A 16 -12.27 0.52 -1.59
N LYS A 17 -13.29 0.05 -2.31
CA LYS A 17 -13.68 -1.36 -2.34
C LYS A 17 -12.85 -2.20 -3.31
N HIS A 18 -11.84 -1.60 -3.92
CA HIS A 18 -10.99 -2.25 -4.92
C HIS A 18 -10.23 -3.46 -4.36
N SER A 19 -9.80 -3.40 -3.09
CA SER A 19 -9.11 -4.52 -2.47
C SER A 19 -10.10 -5.58 -1.96
N LEU A 20 -9.81 -6.84 -2.28
CA LEU A 20 -10.68 -7.98 -1.97
C LEU A 20 -10.31 -8.71 -0.67
N ARG A 21 -9.28 -8.25 0.04
CA ARG A 21 -8.77 -8.90 1.25
C ARG A 21 -8.11 -7.88 2.17
N ASN A 22 -7.80 -8.32 3.39
CA ASN A 22 -7.05 -7.52 4.33
C ASN A 22 -5.61 -7.35 3.84
N LEU A 23 -5.21 -6.11 3.59
CA LEU A 23 -3.87 -5.73 3.17
C LEU A 23 -3.10 -5.12 4.35
N ASP A 24 -1.88 -4.64 4.11
CA ASP A 24 -1.00 -4.13 5.17
C ASP A 24 -1.65 -3.03 6.02
N PHE A 25 -2.44 -2.17 5.40
CA PHE A 25 -3.16 -1.07 6.06
C PHE A 25 -4.68 -1.24 5.97
N GLY A 26 -5.16 -2.48 5.79
CA GLY A 26 -6.58 -2.78 5.67
C GLY A 26 -7.12 -2.61 4.26
N SER A 27 -8.44 -2.59 4.14
CA SER A 27 -9.12 -2.42 2.85
C SER A 27 -9.04 -0.97 2.39
N GLY A 28 -8.64 -0.76 1.14
CA GLY A 28 -8.52 0.57 0.57
C GLY A 28 -7.94 0.54 -0.84
N PHE A 29 -7.64 1.72 -1.36
CA PHE A 29 -6.97 1.89 -2.64
C PHE A 29 -5.52 2.28 -2.40
N TYR A 30 -4.57 1.50 -2.93
CA TYR A 30 -3.15 1.63 -2.64
C TYR A 30 -2.37 2.19 -3.82
N VAL A 31 -1.55 3.19 -3.55
CA VAL A 31 -0.58 3.74 -4.52
C VAL A 31 0.81 3.78 -3.90
N THR A 32 1.82 3.99 -4.72
CA THR A 32 3.21 4.15 -4.29
C THR A 32 3.85 5.31 -5.07
N THR A 33 4.84 5.96 -4.48
CA THR A 33 5.67 6.95 -5.18
C THR A 33 6.75 6.27 -6.03
N VAL A 34 6.97 4.97 -5.83
CA VAL A 34 8.03 4.20 -6.51
C VAL A 34 7.43 3.41 -7.67
N LYS A 35 7.67 3.84 -8.90
CA LYS A 35 7.11 3.21 -10.09
C LYS A 35 7.45 1.72 -10.17
N GLU A 36 8.68 1.34 -9.84
CA GLU A 36 9.14 -0.05 -9.82
C GLU A 36 8.27 -0.94 -8.93
N GLN A 37 7.84 -0.42 -7.78
CA GLN A 37 6.95 -1.15 -6.88
C GLN A 37 5.57 -1.38 -7.52
N ALA A 38 5.05 -0.37 -8.18
CA ALA A 38 3.78 -0.50 -8.91
C ALA A 38 3.89 -1.50 -10.06
N GLU A 39 5.03 -1.56 -10.73
CA GLU A 39 5.28 -2.57 -11.78
C GLU A 39 5.23 -3.98 -11.22
N LYS A 40 5.82 -4.22 -10.06
CA LYS A 40 5.76 -5.52 -9.38
C LYS A 40 4.32 -5.90 -9.03
N TRP A 41 3.54 -4.96 -8.52
CA TRP A 41 2.13 -5.18 -8.20
C TRP A 41 1.32 -5.51 -9.46
N ALA A 42 1.56 -4.78 -10.55
CA ALA A 42 0.86 -4.99 -11.81
C ALA A 42 1.12 -6.39 -12.38
N LYS A 43 2.39 -6.80 -12.40
CA LYS A 43 2.79 -8.12 -12.88
C LYS A 43 2.16 -9.23 -12.05
N ARG A 44 2.22 -9.10 -10.74
CA ARG A 44 1.63 -10.08 -9.81
C ARG A 44 0.12 -10.19 -10.02
N ARG A 45 -0.56 -9.07 -10.19
CA ARG A 45 -2.00 -9.04 -10.39
C ARG A 45 -2.40 -9.68 -11.72
N ALA A 46 -1.67 -9.39 -12.78
CA ALA A 46 -1.90 -9.99 -14.10
C ALA A 46 -1.67 -11.51 -14.06
N ASP A 47 -0.65 -11.97 -13.36
CA ASP A 47 -0.37 -13.40 -13.20
C ASP A 47 -1.46 -14.14 -12.42
N LEU A 48 -2.00 -13.49 -11.37
CA LEU A 48 -3.01 -14.12 -10.51
C LEU A 48 -4.43 -14.07 -11.11
N LEU A 49 -4.78 -12.98 -11.79
CA LEU A 49 -6.15 -12.71 -12.21
C LEU A 49 -6.35 -12.72 -13.72
N THR A 50 -5.31 -13.00 -14.50
CA THR A 50 -5.27 -12.87 -15.96
C THR A 50 -5.26 -11.40 -16.41
N GLY A 51 -5.05 -11.16 -17.69
CA GLY A 51 -4.93 -9.83 -18.27
C GLY A 51 -3.47 -9.40 -18.38
N ARG A 52 -3.27 -8.10 -18.56
CA ARG A 52 -1.94 -7.52 -18.78
C ARG A 52 -1.57 -6.61 -17.62
N PRO A 53 -0.28 -6.51 -17.28
CA PRO A 53 0.16 -5.60 -16.23
C PRO A 53 0.03 -4.15 -16.68
N ILE A 54 -0.66 -3.34 -15.91
CA ILE A 54 -0.95 -1.93 -16.22
C ILE A 54 -0.53 -1.06 -15.05
N ILE A 55 0.19 0.02 -15.35
CA ILE A 55 0.52 1.07 -14.39
C ILE A 55 -0.45 2.22 -14.58
N ASN A 56 -1.23 2.49 -13.54
CA ASN A 56 -2.11 3.66 -13.49
C ASN A 56 -1.38 4.77 -12.74
N SER A 57 -1.34 5.96 -13.30
CA SER A 57 -0.66 7.12 -12.72
C SER A 57 -1.66 8.18 -12.33
N TYR A 58 -1.44 8.80 -11.18
CA TYR A 58 -2.32 9.84 -10.63
C TYR A 58 -1.48 11.02 -10.14
N GLU A 59 -2.06 12.21 -10.24
CA GLU A 59 -1.56 13.38 -9.51
C GLU A 59 -2.18 13.36 -8.13
N LEU A 60 -1.34 13.36 -7.10
CA LEU A 60 -1.78 13.44 -5.71
C LEU A 60 -1.70 14.88 -5.22
N GLY A 61 -2.83 15.42 -4.79
CA GLY A 61 -2.90 16.74 -4.16
C GLY A 61 -2.16 16.74 -2.82
N LEU A 62 -1.46 17.83 -2.53
CA LEU A 62 -0.63 17.93 -1.34
C LEU A 62 -1.39 18.45 -0.11
N ASP A 63 -2.57 19.03 -0.29
CA ASP A 63 -3.37 19.54 0.81
C ASP A 63 -4.19 18.43 1.45
N LYS A 64 -3.67 17.89 2.55
CA LYS A 64 -4.29 16.81 3.32
C LYS A 64 -4.81 17.31 4.68
N THR A 65 -4.91 18.62 4.89
CA THR A 65 -5.24 19.21 6.21
C THR A 65 -6.64 18.83 6.71
N ASP A 66 -7.59 18.59 5.79
CA ASP A 66 -8.95 18.20 6.13
C ASP A 66 -9.15 16.70 6.30
N PHE A 67 -8.05 15.93 6.22
CA PHE A 67 -8.09 14.47 6.31
C PHE A 67 -7.34 13.97 7.53
N ASN A 68 -7.80 12.86 8.07
CA ASN A 68 -7.10 12.16 9.15
C ASN A 68 -6.04 11.24 8.54
N VAL A 69 -4.78 11.69 8.57
CA VAL A 69 -3.65 11.01 7.95
C VAL A 69 -2.78 10.36 9.01
N LYS A 70 -2.51 9.08 8.87
CA LYS A 70 -1.50 8.37 9.65
C LYS A 70 -0.27 8.14 8.79
N ASP A 71 0.82 8.81 9.12
CA ASP A 71 2.11 8.61 8.46
C ASP A 71 3.08 7.97 9.45
N PHE A 72 3.46 6.72 9.19
CA PHE A 72 4.38 5.99 10.07
C PHE A 72 5.82 6.49 9.98
N GLY A 73 6.22 7.09 8.84
CA GLY A 73 7.59 7.54 8.66
C GLY A 73 8.59 6.43 8.97
N GLU A 74 9.51 6.70 9.87
CA GLU A 74 10.53 5.74 10.33
C GLU A 74 10.11 4.95 11.58
N ASP A 75 8.89 5.12 12.06
CA ASP A 75 8.35 4.43 13.25
C ASP A 75 7.95 3.00 12.90
N LEU A 76 8.93 2.12 12.78
CA LEU A 76 8.70 0.72 12.45
C LEU A 76 8.08 -0.07 13.62
N ASP A 77 8.25 0.40 14.86
CA ASP A 77 7.61 -0.22 16.02
C ASP A 77 6.09 -0.21 15.92
N SER A 78 5.53 0.97 15.66
CA SER A 78 4.07 1.11 15.48
C SER A 78 3.61 0.50 14.16
N TRP A 79 4.41 0.65 13.10
CA TRP A 79 4.10 0.12 11.78
C TRP A 79 3.92 -1.40 11.78
N ILE A 80 4.84 -2.13 12.39
CA ILE A 80 4.79 -3.60 12.37
C ILE A 80 3.56 -4.14 13.10
N ASP A 81 3.20 -3.55 14.24
CA ASP A 81 2.01 -3.95 14.99
C ASP A 81 0.73 -3.61 14.23
N PHE A 82 0.71 -2.44 13.58
CA PHE A 82 -0.44 -2.01 12.78
C PHE A 82 -0.67 -2.96 11.60
N VAL A 83 0.40 -3.33 10.89
CA VAL A 83 0.32 -4.27 9.77
C VAL A 83 -0.20 -5.64 10.23
N CYS A 84 0.32 -6.16 11.33
CA CYS A 84 -0.15 -7.42 11.90
C CYS A 84 -1.64 -7.35 12.25
N ASN A 85 -2.08 -6.28 12.88
CA ASN A 85 -3.49 -6.08 13.24
C ASN A 85 -4.39 -6.04 12.01
N CYS A 86 -4.00 -5.32 10.97
CA CYS A 86 -4.77 -5.24 9.74
C CYS A 86 -4.89 -6.61 9.05
N ARG A 87 -3.81 -7.38 9.03
CA ARG A 87 -3.80 -8.73 8.45
C ARG A 87 -4.67 -9.71 9.22
N GLU A 88 -4.80 -9.53 10.53
CA GLU A 88 -5.73 -10.30 11.36
C GLU A 88 -7.20 -9.93 11.13
N GLY A 89 -7.46 -8.87 10.38
CA GLY A 89 -8.81 -8.38 10.13
C GLY A 89 -9.30 -7.35 11.14
N LYS A 90 -8.44 -6.83 12.00
CA LYS A 90 -8.80 -5.72 12.89
C LYS A 90 -9.04 -4.47 12.06
N LYS A 91 -9.96 -3.64 12.50
CA LYS A 91 -10.48 -2.51 11.72
C LYS A 91 -10.06 -1.14 12.26
N ASP A 92 -8.96 -1.07 12.98
CA ASP A 92 -8.44 0.20 13.52
C ASP A 92 -8.08 1.19 12.40
N TYR A 93 -7.76 0.67 11.20
CA TYR A 93 -7.47 1.50 10.04
C TYR A 93 -8.64 2.39 9.62
N LEU A 94 -9.87 2.03 9.95
CA LEU A 94 -11.07 2.80 9.58
C LEU A 94 -11.14 4.17 10.25
N GLN A 95 -10.36 4.43 11.28
CA GLN A 95 -10.28 5.75 11.89
C GLN A 95 -9.52 6.77 11.02
N PHE A 96 -8.79 6.32 10.00
CA PHE A 96 -7.99 7.18 9.14
C PHE A 96 -8.59 7.30 7.74
N ASP A 97 -8.36 8.44 7.10
CA ASP A 97 -8.66 8.63 5.67
C ASP A 97 -7.52 8.11 4.79
N ILE A 98 -6.29 8.34 5.23
CA ILE A 98 -5.08 7.98 4.48
C ILE A 98 -4.04 7.41 5.45
N ILE A 99 -3.38 6.34 5.03
CA ILE A 99 -2.30 5.72 5.81
C ILE A 99 -1.06 5.61 4.91
N ILE A 100 0.06 6.12 5.40
CA ILE A 100 1.34 6.15 4.67
C ILE A 100 2.37 5.35 5.46
N GLY A 101 3.11 4.51 4.77
CA GLY A 101 4.17 3.75 5.42
C GLY A 101 4.91 2.83 4.45
N LYS A 102 5.73 1.97 5.01
CA LYS A 102 6.52 1.01 4.25
C LYS A 102 5.66 -0.12 3.70
N VAL A 103 6.02 -0.64 2.54
CA VAL A 103 5.40 -1.84 1.97
C VAL A 103 5.98 -3.08 2.64
N ALA A 104 5.10 -3.98 3.12
CA ALA A 104 5.52 -5.29 3.59
C ALA A 104 5.40 -6.30 2.44
N ASN A 105 6.41 -6.36 1.59
CA ASN A 105 6.46 -7.28 0.46
C ASN A 105 7.67 -8.20 0.54
N ASP A 106 7.64 -9.29 -0.22
CA ASP A 106 8.75 -10.23 -0.38
C ASP A 106 9.37 -10.65 0.97
N LYS A 107 10.65 -10.36 1.19
CA LYS A 107 11.37 -10.70 2.42
C LYS A 107 10.85 -9.94 3.64
N VAL A 108 10.39 -8.72 3.47
CA VAL A 108 9.80 -7.93 4.56
C VAL A 108 8.51 -8.57 5.04
N PHE A 109 7.69 -9.08 4.12
CA PHE A 109 6.48 -9.84 4.46
C PHE A 109 6.82 -11.02 5.38
N ARG A 110 7.87 -11.77 5.03
CA ARG A 110 8.32 -12.93 5.81
C ARG A 110 8.77 -12.53 7.22
N VAL A 111 9.49 -11.43 7.34
CA VAL A 111 9.95 -10.93 8.65
C VAL A 111 8.76 -10.54 9.53
N VAL A 112 7.78 -9.82 8.95
CA VAL A 112 6.55 -9.46 9.66
C VAL A 112 5.82 -10.71 10.14
N ASP A 113 5.73 -11.73 9.31
CA ASP A 113 5.08 -13.00 9.65
C ASP A 113 5.80 -13.72 10.81
N MET A 114 7.12 -13.76 10.79
CA MET A 114 7.94 -14.35 11.87
C MET A 114 7.71 -13.64 13.20
N TYR A 115 7.61 -12.32 13.18
CA TYR A 115 7.26 -11.54 14.37
C TYR A 115 5.82 -11.82 14.83
N HIS A 116 4.89 -11.84 13.89
CA HIS A 116 3.47 -12.05 14.19
C HIS A 116 3.23 -13.42 14.84
N GLN A 117 3.95 -14.44 14.42
CA GLN A 117 3.88 -15.79 14.98
C GLN A 117 4.64 -15.95 16.30
N GLY A 118 5.33 -14.91 16.76
CA GLY A 118 6.10 -14.95 18.00
C GLY A 118 7.44 -15.67 17.90
N ILE A 119 7.90 -16.01 16.69
CA ILE A 119 9.19 -16.67 16.48
C ILE A 119 10.35 -15.71 16.68
N TRP A 120 10.21 -14.47 16.19
CA TRP A 120 11.16 -13.39 16.40
C TRP A 120 10.57 -12.31 17.29
N ASP A 121 11.41 -11.69 18.14
CA ASP A 121 10.99 -10.51 18.87
C ASP A 121 10.97 -9.29 17.97
N LYS A 122 10.37 -8.20 18.45
CA LYS A 122 10.22 -6.97 17.67
C LYS A 122 11.56 -6.36 17.28
N GLU A 123 12.52 -6.35 18.21
CA GLU A 123 13.84 -5.77 17.96
C GLU A 123 14.54 -6.45 16.80
N ARG A 124 14.53 -7.78 16.76
CA ARG A 124 15.10 -8.56 15.67
C ARG A 124 14.38 -8.31 14.35
N ALA A 125 13.04 -8.31 14.37
CA ALA A 125 12.24 -8.09 13.18
C ALA A 125 12.53 -6.72 12.55
N ILE A 126 12.54 -5.66 13.36
CA ILE A 126 12.81 -4.30 12.87
C ILE A 126 14.21 -4.17 12.31
N LYS A 127 15.21 -4.77 12.97
CA LYS A 127 16.59 -4.78 12.50
C LYS A 127 16.71 -5.42 11.12
N GLU A 128 16.03 -6.54 10.90
CA GLU A 128 16.00 -7.23 9.62
C GLU A 128 15.29 -6.40 8.54
N ILE A 129 14.16 -5.78 8.87
CA ILE A 129 13.42 -4.94 7.93
C ILE A 129 14.28 -3.80 7.39
N ARG A 130 15.13 -3.19 8.22
CA ARG A 130 15.98 -2.07 7.81
C ARG A 130 17.05 -2.44 6.80
N VAL A 131 17.35 -3.72 6.63
CA VAL A 131 18.33 -4.22 5.65
C VAL A 131 17.79 -4.18 4.22
N TYR A 132 16.47 -4.24 4.04
CA TYR A 132 15.84 -4.35 2.73
C TYR A 132 15.51 -2.99 2.12
N PRO A 133 15.41 -2.92 0.77
CA PRO A 133 15.02 -1.68 0.08
C PRO A 133 13.71 -1.12 0.63
N ASN A 134 13.67 0.19 0.76
CA ASN A 134 12.54 0.90 1.34
C ASN A 134 11.61 1.40 0.24
N TYR A 135 10.47 0.72 0.06
CA TYR A 135 9.39 1.18 -0.82
C TYR A 135 8.25 1.69 0.04
N ASP A 136 7.67 2.81 -0.36
CA ASP A 136 6.51 3.38 0.33
C ASP A 136 5.21 2.88 -0.26
N GLN A 137 4.15 3.00 0.52
CA GLN A 137 2.78 2.85 0.04
C GLN A 137 1.88 3.86 0.73
N ILE A 138 0.86 4.28 0.01
CA ILE A 138 -0.16 5.19 0.50
C ILE A 138 -1.50 4.51 0.29
N ALA A 139 -2.21 4.25 1.38
CA ALA A 139 -3.53 3.62 1.34
C ALA A 139 -4.61 4.67 1.54
N PHE A 140 -5.50 4.79 0.58
CA PHE A 140 -6.70 5.64 0.69
C PHE A 140 -7.81 4.79 1.26
N ILE A 141 -8.24 5.11 2.47
CA ILE A 141 -9.24 4.36 3.22
C ILE A 141 -10.65 4.93 3.01
N SER A 142 -10.77 6.27 2.90
CA SER A 142 -12.05 6.91 2.61
C SER A 142 -12.18 7.26 1.14
N GLN A 143 -13.39 7.08 0.58
CA GLN A 143 -13.66 7.47 -0.81
C GLN A 143 -13.48 8.96 -1.01
N ARG A 144 -13.82 9.77 -0.01
CA ARG A 144 -13.64 11.23 -0.06
C ARG A 144 -12.19 11.62 -0.31
N SER A 145 -11.23 10.93 0.32
CA SER A 145 -9.80 11.22 0.12
C SER A 145 -9.35 10.91 -1.30
N ILE A 146 -9.89 9.85 -1.91
CA ILE A 146 -9.64 9.54 -3.32
C ILE A 146 -10.20 10.64 -4.21
N ASP A 147 -11.48 10.97 -4.04
CA ASP A 147 -12.21 11.90 -4.91
C ASP A 147 -11.60 13.31 -4.88
N GLU A 148 -11.12 13.75 -3.72
CA GLU A 148 -10.60 15.11 -3.56
C GLU A 148 -9.08 15.21 -3.84
N LEU A 149 -8.31 14.15 -3.65
CA LEU A 149 -6.85 14.21 -3.70
C LEU A 149 -6.20 13.51 -4.90
N LEU A 150 -6.86 12.52 -5.50
CA LEU A 150 -6.30 11.80 -6.65
C LEU A 150 -6.96 12.23 -7.96
N GLU A 151 -6.11 12.61 -8.93
CA GLU A 151 -6.54 12.91 -10.28
C GLU A 151 -5.85 11.96 -11.26
N PHE A 152 -6.63 11.22 -12.05
CA PHE A 152 -6.11 10.28 -13.02
C PHE A 152 -5.30 11.00 -14.12
N VAL A 153 -4.12 10.49 -14.42
CA VAL A 153 -3.23 11.04 -15.44
C VAL A 153 -3.15 10.11 -16.64
N SER A 154 -2.80 8.84 -16.41
CA SER A 154 -2.60 7.90 -17.52
C SER A 154 -2.61 6.45 -17.04
N ALA A 155 -2.83 5.55 -17.97
CA ALA A 155 -2.65 4.12 -17.76
C ALA A 155 -1.71 3.60 -18.86
N GLU A 156 -0.67 2.89 -18.44
CA GLU A 156 0.37 2.36 -19.33
C GLU A 156 0.44 0.85 -19.19
N GLU A 157 0.32 0.15 -20.30
CA GLU A 157 0.49 -1.30 -20.33
C GLU A 157 1.97 -1.63 -20.37
N LEU A 158 2.42 -2.49 -19.46
CA LEU A 158 3.81 -2.96 -19.45
C LEU A 158 4.00 -4.04 -20.51
N THR A 159 5.10 -3.95 -21.26
CA THR A 159 5.50 -5.02 -22.17
C THR A 159 6.05 -6.20 -21.39
N PRO A 160 5.72 -7.43 -21.80
CA PRO A 160 6.27 -8.61 -21.15
C PRO A 160 7.77 -8.74 -21.27
#